data_71814b597b1d3022b20fa8a7b23021f9
#
_entry.id   71814b597b1d3022b20fa8a7b23021f9
#
_cell.length_a   1.000
_cell.length_b   1.000
_cell.length_c   1.000
_cell.angle_alpha   90.00
_cell.angle_beta   90.00
_cell.angle_gamma   90.00
#
_symmetry.space_group_name_H-M   'P 1'
#
loop_
_entity.id
_entity.type
_entity.pdbx_description
1 polymer ?
#
loop_
_entity_poly.entity_id
_entity_poly.type
_entity_poly.pdbx_seq_one_letter_code
_entity_poly.pdbx_strand_id
1 'polypeptide(L)'
;LQLSKRGGGVALLLSNIREAGAPIKQIENQSSGIIPVMKLLEDSFSYANQLGARQGAGAVYLSAHHPDIMKFLDTKRENADEKIRIKTLSLGVVVPDITFELAKNDEDMYLFSPYDVEKVYGVPFGDISVTEKYREMVDDARIKKTKIKAREFFQTLAEIQFESGYPYIMFEDTVNKANPIKGRINMSNLCSEILQVNTPTTFNEDLSYDQIGKDISCNLGSMNIALAMDGRNLAGTVETSIRALSAVSDQSHIRSVRSIEDGNDKSHAIGLGQMNLHGYLAREHVHYGSEEGVDFTNIYFYTV
;
A
#
# COMPACT_ATOMS: atom_id res chain seq x y z
N LEU A 1 2.44 11.41 -12.85
CA LEU A 1 1.91 12.64 -13.45
C LEU A 1 0.69 12.39 -14.34
N GLN A 2 0.73 11.44 -15.29
CA GLN A 2 -0.36 11.23 -16.24
C GLN A 2 -1.69 10.81 -15.58
N LEU A 3 -1.62 9.94 -14.58
CA LEU A 3 -2.79 9.54 -13.79
C LEU A 3 -3.29 10.70 -12.93
N SER A 4 -2.38 11.38 -12.23
CA SER A 4 -2.72 12.51 -11.37
C SER A 4 -3.39 13.66 -12.13
N LYS A 5 -2.91 13.99 -13.33
CA LYS A 5 -3.56 14.97 -14.23
C LYS A 5 -5.02 14.63 -14.57
N ARG A 6 -5.41 13.38 -14.48
CA ARG A 6 -6.77 12.90 -14.74
C ARG A 6 -7.60 12.68 -13.48
N GLY A 7 -7.08 13.09 -12.33
CA GLY A 7 -7.72 12.98 -11.02
C GLY A 7 -7.57 11.61 -10.36
N GLY A 8 -6.68 10.74 -10.87
CA GLY A 8 -6.34 9.47 -10.25
C GLY A 8 -5.34 9.65 -9.11
N GLY A 9 -5.53 8.92 -8.01
CA GLY A 9 -4.54 8.76 -6.97
C GLY A 9 -3.49 7.71 -7.37
N VAL A 10 -2.25 7.88 -6.90
CA VAL A 10 -1.14 6.99 -7.25
C VAL A 10 -0.40 6.56 -5.98
N ALA A 11 -0.04 5.29 -5.91
CA ALA A 11 0.83 4.78 -4.85
C ALA A 11 2.10 4.15 -5.44
N LEU A 12 3.21 4.27 -4.71
CA LEU A 12 4.50 3.74 -5.11
C LEU A 12 5.19 3.03 -3.95
N LEU A 13 5.89 1.92 -4.25
CA LEU A 13 6.73 1.22 -3.30
C LEU A 13 8.15 1.79 -3.36
N LEU A 14 8.68 2.22 -2.21
CA LEU A 14 10.04 2.76 -2.09
C LEU A 14 11.03 1.75 -1.50
N SER A 15 10.58 0.56 -1.12
CA SER A 15 11.41 -0.44 -0.43
C SER A 15 12.63 -0.91 -1.25
N ASN A 16 12.61 -0.75 -2.57
CA ASN A 16 13.70 -1.15 -3.46
C ASN A 16 14.72 -0.01 -3.68
N ILE A 17 14.46 1.19 -3.16
CA ILE A 17 15.38 2.31 -3.25
C ILE A 17 16.47 2.15 -2.19
N ARG A 18 17.73 2.39 -2.58
CA ARG A 18 18.87 2.32 -1.65
C ARG A 18 18.71 3.31 -0.51
N GLU A 19 19.08 2.88 0.68
CA GLU A 19 19.14 3.72 1.87
C GLU A 19 20.14 4.87 1.74
N ALA A 20 20.00 5.90 2.55
CA ALA A 20 20.96 6.99 2.65
C ALA A 20 22.34 6.46 3.06
N GLY A 21 23.39 6.89 2.37
CA GLY A 21 24.75 6.45 2.58
C GLY A 21 25.12 5.12 1.88
N ALA A 22 24.19 4.49 1.16
CA ALA A 22 24.54 3.31 0.37
C ALA A 22 25.48 3.64 -0.79
N PRO A 23 26.32 2.67 -1.24
CA PRO A 23 27.24 2.90 -2.35
C PRO A 23 26.51 3.03 -3.69
N ILE A 24 27.00 3.93 -4.56
CA ILE A 24 26.62 4.02 -5.97
C ILE A 24 27.89 3.89 -6.80
N LYS A 25 27.90 3.00 -7.78
CA LYS A 25 29.08 2.70 -8.61
C LYS A 25 30.33 2.42 -7.76
N GLN A 26 30.19 1.67 -6.67
CA GLN A 26 31.22 1.30 -5.72
C GLN A 26 31.84 2.49 -4.92
N ILE A 27 31.23 3.65 -4.97
CA ILE A 27 31.63 4.80 -4.16
C ILE A 27 30.68 4.88 -2.95
N GLU A 28 31.23 4.78 -1.76
CA GLU A 28 30.50 4.86 -0.49
C GLU A 28 29.85 6.22 -0.26
N ASN A 29 28.79 6.25 0.53
CA ASN A 29 28.07 7.46 0.96
C ASN A 29 27.50 8.32 -0.20
N GLN A 30 27.14 7.71 -1.33
CA GLN A 30 26.61 8.43 -2.49
C GLN A 30 25.10 8.53 -2.51
N SER A 31 24.39 7.52 -1.99
CA SER A 31 22.93 7.54 -1.98
C SER A 31 22.38 8.57 -0.99
N SER A 32 21.43 9.37 -1.43
CA SER A 32 20.70 10.30 -0.56
C SER A 32 19.49 9.64 0.14
N GLY A 33 19.21 8.37 -0.17
CA GLY A 33 18.08 7.63 0.40
C GLY A 33 16.73 8.02 -0.17
N ILE A 34 15.67 7.70 0.57
CA ILE A 34 14.29 7.83 0.09
C ILE A 34 13.72 9.27 0.20
N ILE A 35 14.23 10.10 1.11
CA ILE A 35 13.62 11.41 1.40
C ILE A 35 13.59 12.33 0.17
N PRO A 36 14.68 12.50 -0.61
CA PRO A 36 14.62 13.31 -1.83
C PRO A 36 13.63 12.78 -2.86
N VAL A 37 13.46 11.46 -2.95
CA VAL A 37 12.46 10.84 -3.83
C VAL A 37 11.04 11.19 -3.38
N MET A 38 10.78 11.14 -2.07
CA MET A 38 9.50 11.54 -1.51
C MET A 38 9.19 13.02 -1.79
N LYS A 39 10.17 13.91 -1.66
CA LYS A 39 10.02 15.33 -2.00
C LYS A 39 9.68 15.53 -3.48
N LEU A 40 10.41 14.89 -4.37
CA LEU A 40 10.12 14.94 -5.81
C LEU A 40 8.70 14.46 -6.14
N LEU A 41 8.25 13.38 -5.50
CA LEU A 41 6.89 12.85 -5.68
C LEU A 41 5.84 13.82 -5.13
N GLU A 42 6.05 14.39 -3.95
CA GLU A 42 5.16 15.37 -3.33
C GLU A 42 4.96 16.59 -4.25
N ASP A 43 6.05 17.16 -4.74
CA ASP A 43 6.03 18.31 -5.67
C ASP A 43 5.35 17.94 -7.01
N SER A 44 5.62 16.73 -7.50
CA SER A 44 5.02 16.22 -8.74
C SER A 44 3.50 16.08 -8.63
N PHE A 45 2.99 15.58 -7.52
CA PHE A 45 1.54 15.47 -7.29
C PHE A 45 0.91 16.85 -7.04
N SER A 46 1.57 17.72 -6.32
CA SER A 46 1.11 19.11 -6.11
C SER A 46 1.02 19.89 -7.43
N TYR A 47 1.98 19.66 -8.34
CA TYR A 47 1.97 20.28 -9.69
C TYR A 47 0.83 19.75 -10.55
N ALA A 48 0.48 18.47 -10.44
CA ALA A 48 -0.52 17.81 -11.30
C ALA A 48 -1.97 18.08 -10.83
N ASN A 49 -2.27 19.29 -10.42
CA ASN A 49 -3.60 19.71 -9.97
C ASN A 49 -4.54 19.95 -11.16
N GLN A 50 -5.79 19.48 -11.05
CA GLN A 50 -6.85 19.67 -12.06
C GLN A 50 -7.58 21.02 -11.87
N LEU A 51 -6.91 22.14 -12.04
CA LEU A 51 -7.51 23.49 -12.01
C LEU A 51 -8.45 23.74 -10.82
N GLY A 52 -8.12 23.17 -9.65
CA GLY A 52 -8.90 23.31 -8.43
C GLY A 52 -10.08 22.33 -8.27
N ALA A 53 -10.42 21.56 -9.30
CA ALA A 53 -11.51 20.57 -9.21
C ALA A 53 -11.10 19.34 -8.39
N ARG A 54 -9.86 18.86 -8.55
CA ARG A 54 -9.29 17.77 -7.77
C ARG A 54 -7.77 17.93 -7.68
N GLN A 55 -7.24 17.84 -6.46
CA GLN A 55 -5.79 17.89 -6.26
C GLN A 55 -5.15 16.56 -6.63
N GLY A 56 -3.92 16.61 -7.14
CA GLY A 56 -3.09 15.44 -7.28
C GLY A 56 -2.81 14.81 -5.93
N ALA A 57 -2.90 13.48 -5.82
CA ALA A 57 -2.71 12.76 -4.58
C ALA A 57 -1.84 11.53 -4.77
N GLY A 58 -0.92 11.31 -3.84
CA GLY A 58 0.01 10.19 -3.85
C GLY A 58 0.21 9.56 -2.49
N ALA A 59 0.54 8.28 -2.50
CA ALA A 59 1.02 7.53 -1.34
C ALA A 59 2.36 6.87 -1.63
N VAL A 60 3.15 6.68 -0.60
CA VAL A 60 4.41 5.94 -0.68
C VAL A 60 4.46 4.88 0.41
N TYR A 61 4.86 3.69 0.03
CA TYR A 61 4.97 2.53 0.92
C TYR A 61 6.43 2.16 1.15
N LEU A 62 6.74 1.79 2.38
CA LEU A 62 8.08 1.36 2.77
C LEU A 62 8.01 0.14 3.69
N SER A 63 8.91 -0.83 3.50
CA SER A 63 9.09 -1.95 4.42
C SER A 63 9.54 -1.45 5.80
N ALA A 64 8.97 -2.02 6.86
CA ALA A 64 9.42 -1.79 8.24
C ALA A 64 10.90 -2.12 8.46
N HIS A 65 11.46 -2.99 7.64
CA HIS A 65 12.87 -3.41 7.69
C HIS A 65 13.81 -2.65 6.74
N HIS A 66 13.33 -1.56 6.13
CA HIS A 66 14.18 -0.67 5.34
C HIS A 66 15.07 0.22 6.24
N PRO A 67 16.36 0.44 5.94
CA PRO A 67 17.24 1.24 6.81
C PRO A 67 16.80 2.68 7.05
N ASP A 68 16.08 3.30 6.12
CA ASP A 68 15.56 4.66 6.29
C ASP A 68 14.17 4.73 6.96
N ILE A 69 13.66 3.62 7.54
CA ILE A 69 12.28 3.57 8.07
C ILE A 69 12.01 4.63 9.16
N MET A 70 12.94 4.85 10.07
CA MET A 70 12.75 5.85 11.12
C MET A 70 12.71 7.27 10.55
N LYS A 71 13.58 7.58 9.58
CA LYS A 71 13.55 8.86 8.86
C LYS A 71 12.26 9.05 8.07
N PHE A 72 11.74 7.96 7.47
CA PHE A 72 10.46 7.96 6.75
C PHE A 72 9.31 8.36 7.69
N LEU A 73 9.23 7.77 8.88
CA LEU A 73 8.24 8.12 9.89
C LEU A 73 8.38 9.58 10.34
N ASP A 74 9.60 10.01 10.62
CA ASP A 74 9.89 11.37 11.10
C ASP A 74 9.48 12.47 10.12
N THR A 75 9.32 12.17 8.82
CA THR A 75 8.81 13.15 7.84
C THR A 75 7.41 13.67 8.14
N LYS A 76 6.63 12.95 8.96
CA LYS A 76 5.26 13.32 9.36
C LYS A 76 5.17 13.95 10.75
N ARG A 77 6.28 14.08 11.48
CA ARG A 77 6.23 14.77 12.76
C ARG A 77 5.78 16.22 12.60
N GLU A 78 5.01 16.71 13.54
CA GLU A 78 4.50 18.08 13.53
C GLU A 78 5.64 19.11 13.53
N ASN A 79 6.73 18.83 14.23
CA ASN A 79 7.93 19.66 14.34
C ASN A 79 9.08 19.23 13.42
N ALA A 80 8.82 18.43 12.38
CA ALA A 80 9.86 18.03 11.44
C ALA A 80 10.50 19.25 10.73
N ASP A 81 11.81 19.16 10.48
CA ASP A 81 12.51 20.15 9.65
C ASP A 81 11.85 20.26 8.26
N GLU A 82 11.57 21.46 7.80
CA GLU A 82 10.93 21.72 6.50
C GLU A 82 11.66 21.06 5.31
N LYS A 83 12.97 20.81 5.44
CA LYS A 83 13.75 20.10 4.41
C LYS A 83 13.35 18.64 4.25
N ILE A 84 12.85 18.01 5.30
CA ILE A 84 12.47 16.59 5.29
C ILE A 84 10.96 16.40 5.42
N ARG A 85 10.23 17.42 5.87
CA ARG A 85 8.79 17.34 6.13
C ARG A 85 8.02 17.01 4.87
N ILE A 86 7.16 16.01 4.95
CA ILE A 86 6.23 15.58 3.89
C ILE A 86 4.81 15.93 4.33
N LYS A 87 4.16 16.86 3.62
CA LYS A 87 2.85 17.41 3.99
C LYS A 87 1.70 16.65 3.33
N THR A 88 1.80 16.39 2.03
CA THR A 88 0.67 15.95 1.19
C THR A 88 0.70 14.47 0.80
N LEU A 89 1.87 13.80 0.82
CA LEU A 89 1.92 12.36 0.57
C LEU A 89 1.34 11.57 1.73
N SER A 90 0.50 10.59 1.43
CA SER A 90 0.14 9.54 2.36
C SER A 90 1.31 8.57 2.54
N LEU A 91 1.54 8.12 3.76
CA LEU A 91 2.57 7.14 4.07
C LEU A 91 1.93 5.79 4.40
N GLY A 92 2.54 4.70 3.92
CA GLY A 92 2.21 3.34 4.31
C GLY A 92 3.46 2.57 4.73
N VAL A 93 3.32 1.72 5.73
CA VAL A 93 4.38 0.82 6.19
C VAL A 93 3.94 -0.62 5.96
N VAL A 94 4.78 -1.39 5.29
CA VAL A 94 4.60 -2.82 5.09
C VAL A 94 5.29 -3.53 6.26
N VAL A 95 4.49 -4.15 7.14
CA VAL A 95 4.97 -4.75 8.39
C VAL A 95 4.84 -6.26 8.33
N PRO A 96 5.95 -7.01 8.27
CA PRO A 96 5.94 -8.48 8.35
C PRO A 96 5.69 -8.97 9.78
N ASP A 97 5.16 -10.18 9.92
CA ASP A 97 4.79 -10.80 11.20
C ASP A 97 5.99 -10.88 12.16
N ILE A 98 7.18 -11.16 11.65
CA ILE A 98 8.41 -11.20 12.45
C ILE A 98 8.65 -9.89 13.23
N THR A 99 8.25 -8.73 12.71
CA THR A 99 8.41 -7.45 13.42
C THR A 99 7.59 -7.41 14.71
N PHE A 100 6.36 -7.95 14.67
CA PHE A 100 5.51 -8.06 15.85
C PHE A 100 6.06 -9.07 16.86
N GLU A 101 6.61 -10.19 16.38
CA GLU A 101 7.23 -11.20 17.25
C GLU A 101 8.43 -10.63 17.99
N LEU A 102 9.33 -9.91 17.30
CA LEU A 102 10.48 -9.26 17.89
C LEU A 102 10.06 -8.22 18.95
N ALA A 103 9.04 -7.40 18.64
CA ALA A 103 8.53 -6.42 19.59
C ALA A 103 7.87 -7.07 20.82
N LYS A 104 7.12 -8.16 20.64
CA LYS A 104 6.52 -8.92 21.73
C LYS A 104 7.57 -9.48 22.68
N ASN A 105 8.69 -9.94 22.13
CA ASN A 105 9.79 -10.54 22.89
C ASN A 105 10.80 -9.52 23.40
N ASP A 106 10.61 -8.21 23.14
CA ASP A 106 11.54 -7.13 23.48
C ASP A 106 12.94 -7.28 22.86
N GLU A 107 12.96 -7.77 21.62
CA GLU A 107 14.18 -8.02 20.87
C GLU A 107 14.57 -6.83 19.98
N ASP A 108 15.81 -6.87 19.49
CA ASP A 108 16.28 -5.99 18.44
C ASP A 108 15.72 -6.45 17.08
N MET A 109 15.31 -5.52 16.22
CA MET A 109 15.02 -5.79 14.82
C MET A 109 16.13 -5.26 13.91
N TYR A 110 16.42 -6.00 12.86
CA TYR A 110 17.41 -5.60 11.88
C TYR A 110 16.75 -4.96 10.66
N LEU A 111 17.38 -3.92 10.17
CA LEU A 111 17.06 -3.21 8.94
C LEU A 111 18.10 -3.60 7.89
N PHE A 112 17.68 -3.92 6.68
CA PHE A 112 18.52 -4.54 5.66
C PHE A 112 18.68 -3.63 4.45
N SER A 113 19.95 -3.52 3.94
CA SER A 113 20.23 -2.79 2.69
C SER A 113 19.50 -3.43 1.51
N PRO A 114 18.57 -2.73 0.84
CA PRO A 114 17.85 -3.27 -0.31
C PRO A 114 18.77 -3.71 -1.45
N TYR A 115 19.85 -2.96 -1.65
CA TYR A 115 20.86 -3.28 -2.67
C TYR A 115 21.56 -4.61 -2.41
N ASP A 116 22.00 -4.85 -1.18
CA ASP A 116 22.71 -6.07 -0.83
C ASP A 116 21.76 -7.27 -0.87
N VAL A 117 20.53 -7.09 -0.40
CA VAL A 117 19.48 -8.14 -0.45
C VAL A 117 19.21 -8.56 -1.89
N GLU A 118 18.98 -7.60 -2.79
CA GLU A 118 18.78 -7.88 -4.21
C GLU A 118 19.99 -8.60 -4.83
N LYS A 119 21.20 -8.18 -4.49
CA LYS A 119 22.43 -8.81 -4.97
C LYS A 119 22.59 -10.26 -4.48
N VAL A 120 22.16 -10.56 -3.26
CA VAL A 120 22.28 -11.91 -2.67
C VAL A 120 21.19 -12.84 -3.17
N TYR A 121 19.94 -12.37 -3.24
CA TYR A 121 18.78 -13.22 -3.57
C TYR A 121 18.35 -13.13 -5.03
N GLY A 122 18.82 -12.15 -5.80
CA GLY A 122 18.46 -11.95 -7.21
C GLY A 122 17.05 -11.41 -7.43
N VAL A 123 16.38 -10.94 -6.35
CA VAL A 123 15.05 -10.32 -6.39
C VAL A 123 15.05 -9.05 -5.55
N PRO A 124 14.25 -8.03 -5.93
CA PRO A 124 14.17 -6.78 -5.19
C PRO A 124 13.69 -6.99 -3.74
N PHE A 125 14.15 -6.15 -2.82
CA PHE A 125 13.84 -6.28 -1.40
C PHE A 125 12.34 -6.29 -1.11
N GLY A 126 11.55 -5.46 -1.82
CA GLY A 126 10.09 -5.42 -1.68
C GLY A 126 9.36 -6.70 -2.09
N ASP A 127 10.03 -7.61 -2.79
CA ASP A 127 9.45 -8.88 -3.27
C ASP A 127 9.88 -10.10 -2.42
N ILE A 128 10.68 -9.86 -1.36
CA ILE A 128 11.11 -10.91 -0.43
C ILE A 128 10.16 -10.98 0.77
N SER A 129 9.81 -12.19 1.21
CA SER A 129 9.19 -12.42 2.50
C SER A 129 10.22 -12.20 3.61
N VAL A 130 10.12 -11.05 4.29
CA VAL A 130 11.04 -10.74 5.38
C VAL A 130 10.88 -11.73 6.52
N THR A 131 9.65 -12.13 6.86
CA THR A 131 9.40 -13.13 7.92
C THR A 131 10.12 -14.44 7.64
N GLU A 132 10.03 -14.97 6.41
CA GLU A 132 10.64 -16.25 6.05
C GLU A 132 12.17 -16.15 5.98
N LYS A 133 12.70 -15.03 5.52
CA LYS A 133 14.14 -14.83 5.26
C LYS A 133 14.89 -14.09 6.36
N TYR A 134 14.19 -13.66 7.40
CA TYR A 134 14.77 -12.78 8.43
C TYR A 134 16.07 -13.32 9.02
N ARG A 135 16.06 -14.57 9.49
CA ARG A 135 17.22 -15.18 10.15
C ARG A 135 18.39 -15.36 9.17
N GLU A 136 18.09 -15.82 7.95
CA GLU A 136 19.10 -15.96 6.91
C GLU A 136 19.75 -14.60 6.60
N MET A 137 18.96 -13.54 6.46
CA MET A 137 19.49 -12.18 6.21
C MET A 137 20.29 -11.64 7.38
N VAL A 138 19.90 -11.97 8.62
CA VAL A 138 20.66 -11.57 9.82
C VAL A 138 22.03 -12.23 9.87
N ASP A 139 22.12 -13.50 9.50
CA ASP A 139 23.36 -14.27 9.56
C ASP A 139 24.27 -14.03 8.35
N ASP A 140 23.74 -13.54 7.22
CA ASP A 140 24.52 -13.32 6.01
C ASP A 140 25.40 -12.06 6.11
N ALA A 141 26.72 -12.26 6.14
CA ALA A 141 27.70 -11.17 6.23
C ALA A 141 27.76 -10.27 4.97
N ARG A 142 27.20 -10.72 3.84
CA ARG A 142 27.16 -9.94 2.59
C ARG A 142 26.08 -8.86 2.61
N ILE A 143 25.11 -8.96 3.52
CA ILE A 143 24.01 -7.99 3.65
C ILE A 143 24.38 -6.99 4.74
N LYS A 144 24.52 -5.72 4.37
CA LYS A 144 24.66 -4.61 5.32
C LYS A 144 23.37 -4.45 6.09
N LYS A 145 23.48 -4.34 7.39
CA LYS A 145 22.34 -4.22 8.29
C LYS A 145 22.63 -3.30 9.46
N THR A 146 21.61 -2.66 9.94
CA THR A 146 21.60 -1.89 11.19
C THR A 146 20.53 -2.46 12.08
N LYS A 147 20.62 -2.22 13.38
CA LYS A 147 19.60 -2.70 14.31
C LYS A 147 19.00 -1.56 15.11
N ILE A 148 17.73 -1.70 15.44
CA ILE A 148 16.97 -0.84 16.33
C ILE A 148 16.16 -1.73 17.29
N LYS A 149 15.62 -1.14 18.36
CA LYS A 149 14.66 -1.85 19.21
C LYS A 149 13.31 -1.98 18.49
N ALA A 150 12.77 -3.20 18.41
CA ALA A 150 11.48 -3.43 17.76
C ALA A 150 10.33 -2.69 18.46
N ARG A 151 10.36 -2.59 19.79
CA ARG A 151 9.37 -1.78 20.54
C ARG A 151 9.48 -0.30 20.28
N GLU A 152 10.69 0.24 20.14
CA GLU A 152 10.92 1.65 19.82
C GLU A 152 10.34 1.99 18.43
N PHE A 153 10.49 1.09 17.46
CA PHE A 153 9.86 1.24 16.16
C PHE A 153 8.33 1.37 16.29
N PHE A 154 7.65 0.46 17.01
CA PHE A 154 6.20 0.54 17.18
C PHE A 154 5.76 1.73 18.03
N GLN A 155 6.54 2.14 19.03
CA GLN A 155 6.25 3.35 19.79
C GLN A 155 6.29 4.58 18.89
N THR A 156 7.36 4.74 18.11
CA THR A 156 7.48 5.84 17.15
C THR A 156 6.35 5.82 16.11
N LEU A 157 6.01 4.64 15.59
CA LEU A 157 4.90 4.49 14.65
C LEU A 157 3.58 4.94 15.27
N ALA A 158 3.28 4.55 16.52
CA ALA A 158 2.06 4.96 17.22
C ALA A 158 2.03 6.47 17.50
N GLU A 159 3.17 7.06 17.90
CA GLU A 159 3.31 8.51 18.08
C GLU A 159 2.99 9.26 16.78
N ILE A 160 3.59 8.85 15.67
CA ILE A 160 3.35 9.47 14.36
C ILE A 160 1.91 9.29 13.90
N GLN A 161 1.29 8.14 14.16
CA GLN A 161 -0.13 7.94 13.86
C GLN A 161 -1.02 8.87 14.69
N PHE A 162 -0.69 9.08 15.95
CA PHE A 162 -1.42 10.01 16.80
C PHE A 162 -1.29 11.46 16.32
N GLU A 163 -0.08 11.89 15.93
CA GLU A 163 0.20 13.25 15.46
C GLU A 163 -0.43 13.55 14.08
N SER A 164 -0.37 12.58 13.14
CA SER A 164 -0.62 12.83 11.72
C SER A 164 -1.72 11.97 11.08
N GLY A 165 -2.15 10.90 11.74
CA GLY A 165 -3.01 9.87 11.14
C GLY A 165 -2.26 8.90 10.20
N TYR A 166 -0.95 9.06 10.01
CA TYR A 166 -0.10 8.21 9.19
C TYR A 166 0.97 7.51 10.04
N PRO A 167 1.57 6.42 9.55
CA PRO A 167 1.33 5.73 8.28
C PRO A 167 0.12 4.79 8.34
N TYR A 168 -0.39 4.40 7.17
CA TYR A 168 -1.17 3.17 7.03
C TYR A 168 -0.30 1.96 7.34
N ILE A 169 -0.90 0.90 7.86
CA ILE A 169 -0.18 -0.36 8.14
C ILE A 169 -0.73 -1.44 7.21
N MET A 170 0.17 -2.05 6.44
CA MET A 170 -0.11 -3.25 5.67
C MET A 170 0.51 -4.45 6.37
N PHE A 171 -0.31 -5.40 6.82
CA PHE A 171 0.13 -6.66 7.45
C PHE A 171 0.58 -7.64 6.35
N GLU A 172 1.88 -7.65 6.07
CA GLU A 172 2.47 -8.28 4.90
C GLU A 172 2.11 -9.76 4.78
N ASP A 173 2.33 -10.53 5.84
CA ASP A 173 2.12 -11.97 5.81
C ASP A 173 0.64 -12.35 5.76
N THR A 174 -0.20 -11.65 6.53
CA THR A 174 -1.67 -11.83 6.53
C THR A 174 -2.25 -11.59 5.13
N VAL A 175 -1.84 -10.49 4.48
CA VAL A 175 -2.28 -10.13 3.13
C VAL A 175 -1.87 -11.21 2.12
N ASN A 176 -0.61 -11.64 2.17
CA ASN A 176 -0.11 -12.63 1.22
C ASN A 176 -0.66 -14.03 1.49
N LYS A 177 -0.94 -14.39 2.74
CA LYS A 177 -1.60 -15.65 3.11
C LYS A 177 -3.05 -15.69 2.62
N ALA A 178 -3.75 -14.56 2.65
CA ALA A 178 -5.12 -14.44 2.19
C ALA A 178 -5.26 -14.27 0.66
N ASN A 179 -4.15 -13.97 -0.03
CA ASN A 179 -4.15 -13.70 -1.47
C ASN A 179 -4.51 -14.96 -2.29
N PRO A 180 -5.63 -14.95 -3.06
CA PRO A 180 -6.02 -16.09 -3.89
C PRO A 180 -5.30 -16.14 -5.24
N ILE A 181 -4.54 -15.08 -5.60
CA ILE A 181 -3.91 -14.91 -6.91
C ILE A 181 -2.42 -15.24 -6.82
N LYS A 182 -1.90 -15.97 -7.81
CA LYS A 182 -0.46 -16.26 -7.89
C LYS A 182 0.37 -14.97 -7.96
N GLY A 183 1.33 -14.83 -7.07
CA GLY A 183 2.23 -13.69 -6.96
C GLY A 183 2.23 -13.12 -5.54
N ARG A 184 3.00 -12.05 -5.34
CA ARG A 184 3.15 -11.40 -4.04
C ARG A 184 2.55 -10.01 -4.07
N ILE A 185 1.83 -9.66 -3.01
CA ILE A 185 1.34 -8.31 -2.75
C ILE A 185 2.41 -7.62 -1.89
N ASN A 186 3.00 -6.56 -2.42
CA ASN A 186 4.12 -5.85 -1.80
C ASN A 186 3.79 -4.42 -1.36
N MET A 187 2.63 -3.90 -1.75
CA MET A 187 2.11 -2.58 -1.37
C MET A 187 0.61 -2.52 -1.53
N SER A 188 -0.01 -1.45 -1.08
CA SER A 188 -1.41 -1.12 -1.33
C SER A 188 -1.54 0.14 -2.20
N ASN A 189 -2.75 0.65 -2.36
CA ASN A 189 -3.06 1.87 -3.11
C ASN A 189 -2.99 3.14 -2.25
N LEU A 190 -3.45 4.27 -2.79
CA LEU A 190 -3.48 5.57 -2.13
C LEU A 190 -4.21 5.56 -0.77
N CYS A 191 -5.33 4.85 -0.67
CA CYS A 191 -6.18 4.82 0.53
C CYS A 191 -6.03 3.53 1.37
N SER A 192 -5.16 2.59 0.95
CA SER A 192 -4.85 1.35 1.66
C SER A 192 -5.93 0.25 1.67
N GLU A 193 -6.93 0.34 0.78
CA GLU A 193 -8.02 -0.65 0.68
C GLU A 193 -7.80 -1.70 -0.41
N ILE A 194 -6.83 -1.50 -1.33
CA ILE A 194 -6.59 -2.40 -2.46
C ILE A 194 -5.34 -3.24 -2.22
N LEU A 195 -5.50 -4.55 -2.22
CA LEU A 195 -4.45 -5.52 -1.97
C LEU A 195 -4.43 -6.53 -3.12
N GLN A 196 -3.62 -6.26 -4.14
CA GLN A 196 -3.52 -7.07 -5.35
C GLN A 196 -2.09 -7.23 -5.82
N VAL A 197 -1.84 -8.30 -6.56
CA VAL A 197 -0.55 -8.56 -7.19
C VAL A 197 -0.32 -7.62 -8.36
N ASN A 198 0.79 -6.89 -8.34
CA ASN A 198 1.30 -6.12 -9.46
C ASN A 198 2.54 -6.79 -10.08
N THR A 199 2.91 -6.38 -11.26
CA THR A 199 4.18 -6.76 -11.90
C THR A 199 4.87 -5.53 -12.47
N PRO A 200 6.21 -5.44 -12.38
CA PRO A 200 6.92 -4.25 -12.82
C PRO A 200 6.90 -4.09 -14.34
N THR A 201 6.91 -2.84 -14.78
CA THR A 201 7.21 -2.48 -16.17
C THR A 201 8.71 -2.28 -16.31
N THR A 202 9.31 -2.83 -17.36
CA THR A 202 10.72 -2.61 -17.69
C THR A 202 10.86 -1.73 -18.93
N PHE A 203 11.98 -1.01 -19.00
CA PHE A 203 12.25 -0.05 -20.05
C PHE A 203 13.63 -0.31 -20.68
N ASN A 204 13.73 -0.06 -21.97
CA ASN A 204 14.98 0.02 -22.68
C ASN A 204 15.75 1.30 -22.30
N GLU A 205 17.01 1.41 -22.74
CA GLU A 205 17.86 2.59 -22.49
C GLU A 205 17.25 3.90 -23.08
N ASP A 206 16.52 3.79 -24.17
CA ASP A 206 15.81 4.91 -24.82
C ASP A 206 14.47 5.26 -24.17
N LEU A 207 14.15 4.65 -23.02
CA LEU A 207 12.88 4.77 -22.29
C LEU A 207 11.65 4.23 -23.00
N SER A 208 11.81 3.51 -24.12
CA SER A 208 10.74 2.70 -24.68
C SER A 208 10.41 1.51 -23.79
N TYR A 209 9.19 1.01 -23.88
CA TYR A 209 8.81 -0.18 -23.10
C TYR A 209 9.55 -1.42 -23.62
N ASP A 210 10.23 -2.12 -22.72
CA ASP A 210 10.73 -3.49 -22.93
C ASP A 210 9.61 -4.50 -22.59
N GLN A 211 9.13 -4.48 -21.35
CA GLN A 211 7.97 -5.26 -20.93
C GLN A 211 6.97 -4.34 -20.23
N ILE A 212 5.69 -4.49 -20.59
CA ILE A 212 4.62 -3.79 -19.89
C ILE A 212 4.15 -4.65 -18.74
N GLY A 213 4.31 -4.14 -17.54
CA GLY A 213 3.84 -4.77 -16.32
C GLY A 213 2.33 -4.59 -16.12
N LYS A 214 1.86 -5.09 -15.00
CA LYS A 214 0.48 -4.99 -14.56
C LYS A 214 0.42 -4.14 -13.29
N ASP A 215 0.00 -2.88 -13.42
CA ASP A 215 -0.34 -2.03 -12.30
C ASP A 215 -1.79 -2.24 -11.88
N ILE A 216 -2.10 -1.91 -10.63
CA ILE A 216 -3.42 -2.13 -10.06
C ILE A 216 -4.32 -0.94 -10.31
N SER A 217 -5.55 -1.22 -10.72
CA SER A 217 -6.67 -0.29 -10.64
C SER A 217 -7.86 -0.99 -9.99
N CYS A 218 -8.79 -0.22 -9.43
CA CYS A 218 -10.02 -0.77 -8.87
C CYS A 218 -11.20 0.15 -9.18
N ASN A 219 -12.25 -0.43 -9.75
CA ASN A 219 -13.51 0.25 -9.98
C ASN A 219 -14.39 0.09 -8.74
N LEU A 220 -14.72 1.21 -8.10
CA LEU A 220 -15.40 1.22 -6.80
C LEU A 220 -16.86 1.65 -6.93
N GLY A 221 -17.71 0.97 -6.18
CA GLY A 221 -19.10 1.35 -5.91
C GLY A 221 -19.45 1.10 -4.46
N SER A 222 -20.55 1.66 -3.98
CA SER A 222 -21.03 1.44 -2.61
C SER A 222 -22.52 1.17 -2.61
N MET A 223 -22.93 0.09 -1.95
CA MET A 223 -24.32 -0.28 -1.76
C MET A 223 -24.77 0.09 -0.35
N ASN A 224 -25.95 0.72 -0.22
CA ASN A 224 -26.55 1.01 1.07
C ASN A 224 -27.32 -0.22 1.56
N ILE A 225 -26.83 -0.85 2.62
CA ILE A 225 -27.41 -2.09 3.20
C ILE A 225 -28.89 -1.91 3.53
N ALA A 226 -29.27 -0.83 4.21
CA ALA A 226 -30.65 -0.61 4.60
C ALA A 226 -31.59 -0.54 3.40
N LEU A 227 -31.21 0.20 2.35
CA LEU A 227 -32.03 0.33 1.14
C LEU A 227 -32.07 -0.98 0.34
N ALA A 228 -30.97 -1.72 0.29
CA ALA A 228 -30.90 -3.01 -0.40
C ALA A 228 -31.80 -4.05 0.29
N MET A 229 -31.83 -4.07 1.63
CA MET A 229 -32.69 -4.94 2.40
C MET A 229 -34.18 -4.56 2.24
N ASP A 230 -34.51 -3.26 2.25
CA ASP A 230 -35.87 -2.76 2.06
C ASP A 230 -36.43 -3.09 0.66
N GLY A 231 -35.59 -3.10 -0.34
CA GLY A 231 -35.95 -3.40 -1.72
C GLY A 231 -36.42 -4.83 -1.98
N ARG A 232 -36.30 -5.73 -1.00
CA ARG A 232 -36.72 -7.15 -1.06
C ARG A 232 -36.17 -7.93 -2.25
N ASN A 233 -35.12 -7.42 -2.88
CA ASN A 233 -34.41 -8.06 -3.98
C ASN A 233 -32.91 -7.85 -3.85
N LEU A 234 -32.34 -8.32 -2.74
CA LEU A 234 -30.91 -8.19 -2.45
C LEU A 234 -30.06 -8.81 -3.57
N ALA A 235 -30.39 -10.02 -4.00
CA ALA A 235 -29.66 -10.72 -5.06
C ALA A 235 -29.62 -9.91 -6.37
N GLY A 236 -30.75 -9.38 -6.83
CA GLY A 236 -30.81 -8.56 -8.04
C GLY A 236 -30.06 -7.22 -7.90
N THR A 237 -30.07 -6.64 -6.69
CA THR A 237 -29.30 -5.42 -6.40
C THR A 237 -27.79 -5.69 -6.48
N VAL A 238 -27.32 -6.77 -5.88
CA VAL A 238 -25.91 -7.18 -5.92
C VAL A 238 -25.51 -7.49 -7.36
N GLU A 239 -26.28 -8.33 -8.06
CA GLU A 239 -25.99 -8.68 -9.46
C GLU A 239 -25.89 -7.44 -10.35
N THR A 240 -26.83 -6.50 -10.23
CA THR A 240 -26.81 -5.25 -11.01
C THR A 240 -25.58 -4.41 -10.66
N SER A 241 -25.21 -4.32 -9.38
CA SER A 241 -24.03 -3.57 -8.94
C SER A 241 -22.74 -4.17 -9.50
N ILE A 242 -22.58 -5.49 -9.45
CA ILE A 242 -21.43 -6.20 -10.02
C ILE A 242 -21.36 -5.99 -11.53
N ARG A 243 -22.47 -6.15 -12.24
CA ARG A 243 -22.54 -5.91 -13.70
C ARG A 243 -22.20 -4.46 -14.07
N ALA A 244 -22.66 -3.48 -13.29
CA ALA A 244 -22.33 -2.08 -13.51
C ALA A 244 -20.83 -1.79 -13.32
N LEU A 245 -20.22 -2.31 -12.25
CA LEU A 245 -18.78 -2.16 -12.02
C LEU A 245 -17.93 -2.88 -13.07
N SER A 246 -18.36 -4.08 -13.50
CA SER A 246 -17.71 -4.82 -14.60
C SER A 246 -17.77 -4.02 -15.91
N ALA A 247 -18.93 -3.45 -16.23
CA ALA A 247 -19.07 -2.61 -17.42
C ALA A 247 -18.19 -1.35 -17.37
N VAL A 248 -18.00 -0.75 -16.20
CA VAL A 248 -17.02 0.35 -16.01
C VAL A 248 -15.60 -0.13 -16.30
N SER A 249 -15.22 -1.30 -15.81
CA SER A 249 -13.91 -1.90 -16.12
C SER A 249 -13.72 -2.12 -17.61
N ASP A 250 -14.69 -2.77 -18.27
CA ASP A 250 -14.66 -3.08 -19.70
C ASP A 250 -14.57 -1.83 -20.60
N GLN A 251 -15.17 -0.73 -20.17
CA GLN A 251 -15.18 0.53 -20.92
C GLN A 251 -14.06 1.50 -20.54
N SER A 252 -13.25 1.16 -19.55
CA SER A 252 -12.14 2.00 -19.09
C SER A 252 -10.90 1.78 -19.93
N HIS A 253 -10.57 2.76 -20.79
CA HIS A 253 -9.39 2.73 -21.63
C HIS A 253 -8.37 3.80 -21.20
N ILE A 254 -7.30 3.38 -20.54
CA ILE A 254 -6.26 4.27 -19.98
C ILE A 254 -4.98 4.18 -20.85
N ARG A 255 -5.11 4.40 -22.15
CA ARG A 255 -4.05 4.26 -23.16
C ARG A 255 -2.77 5.06 -22.86
N SER A 256 -2.86 6.13 -22.06
CA SER A 256 -1.72 6.96 -21.68
C SER A 256 -0.83 6.33 -20.60
N VAL A 257 -1.30 5.26 -19.93
CA VAL A 257 -0.54 4.49 -18.93
C VAL A 257 -0.84 3.02 -19.16
N ARG A 258 -0.05 2.41 -20.04
CA ARG A 258 -0.30 1.06 -20.55
C ARG A 258 -0.29 -0.02 -19.46
N SER A 259 0.50 0.14 -18.40
CA SER A 259 0.52 -0.82 -17.30
C SER A 259 -0.78 -0.83 -16.49
N ILE A 260 -1.47 0.32 -16.37
CA ILE A 260 -2.80 0.41 -15.76
C ILE A 260 -3.87 -0.19 -16.68
N GLU A 261 -3.80 0.11 -17.98
CA GLU A 261 -4.72 -0.48 -18.98
C GLU A 261 -4.60 -2.02 -18.96
N ASP A 262 -3.38 -2.53 -19.06
CA ASP A 262 -3.08 -3.97 -19.01
C ASP A 262 -3.51 -4.61 -17.68
N GLY A 263 -3.31 -3.91 -16.58
CA GLY A 263 -3.75 -4.33 -15.25
C GLY A 263 -5.27 -4.40 -15.13
N ASN A 264 -5.99 -3.39 -15.61
CA ASN A 264 -7.45 -3.39 -15.64
C ASN A 264 -8.00 -4.52 -16.51
N ASP A 265 -7.47 -4.68 -17.72
CA ASP A 265 -7.93 -5.70 -18.68
C ASP A 265 -7.70 -7.13 -18.16
N LYS A 266 -6.60 -7.38 -17.45
CA LYS A 266 -6.25 -8.69 -16.92
C LYS A 266 -6.89 -9.03 -15.59
N SER A 267 -7.15 -8.04 -14.73
CA SER A 267 -7.67 -8.28 -13.39
C SER A 267 -9.18 -8.09 -13.27
N HIS A 268 -9.78 -7.17 -14.03
CA HIS A 268 -11.18 -6.74 -13.89
C HIS A 268 -11.55 -6.47 -12.42
N ALA A 269 -10.63 -5.88 -11.67
CA ALA A 269 -10.80 -5.71 -10.25
C ALA A 269 -11.91 -4.69 -9.95
N ILE A 270 -12.83 -5.11 -9.10
CA ILE A 270 -13.93 -4.30 -8.61
C ILE A 270 -13.96 -4.30 -7.09
N GLY A 271 -14.49 -3.22 -6.50
CA GLY A 271 -14.78 -3.14 -5.08
C GLY A 271 -16.21 -2.66 -4.86
N LEU A 272 -17.05 -3.54 -4.32
CA LEU A 272 -18.43 -3.19 -3.95
C LEU A 272 -18.50 -2.97 -2.44
N GLY A 273 -18.38 -1.69 -2.02
CA GLY A 273 -18.50 -1.29 -0.62
C GLY A 273 -19.92 -1.50 -0.08
N GLN A 274 -20.01 -1.76 1.21
CA GLN A 274 -21.25 -2.00 1.93
C GLN A 274 -21.40 -0.93 3.02
N MET A 275 -22.24 0.07 2.78
CA MET A 275 -22.37 1.20 3.70
C MET A 275 -23.66 1.09 4.54
N ASN A 276 -23.67 1.79 5.67
CA ASN A 276 -24.83 1.92 6.54
C ASN A 276 -25.21 0.64 7.32
N LEU A 277 -24.23 -0.23 7.63
CA LEU A 277 -24.46 -1.40 8.49
C LEU A 277 -24.96 -0.97 9.86
N HIS A 278 -24.28 -0.03 10.53
CA HIS A 278 -24.67 0.43 11.85
C HIS A 278 -26.06 1.08 11.83
N GLY A 279 -26.38 1.91 10.83
CA GLY A 279 -27.70 2.52 10.70
C GLY A 279 -28.82 1.50 10.49
N TYR A 280 -28.55 0.43 9.74
CA TYR A 280 -29.47 -0.68 9.58
C TYR A 280 -29.70 -1.40 10.91
N LEU A 281 -28.64 -1.81 11.61
CA LEU A 281 -28.73 -2.48 12.91
C LEU A 281 -29.47 -1.61 13.94
N ALA A 282 -29.14 -0.32 14.01
CA ALA A 282 -29.82 0.61 14.91
C ALA A 282 -31.31 0.71 14.63
N ARG A 283 -31.72 0.76 13.36
CA ARG A 283 -33.14 0.75 12.95
C ARG A 283 -33.86 -0.52 13.36
N GLU A 284 -33.20 -1.67 13.27
CA GLU A 284 -33.73 -2.98 13.67
C GLU A 284 -33.60 -3.22 15.18
N HIS A 285 -33.15 -2.21 15.96
CA HIS A 285 -32.94 -2.29 17.42
C HIS A 285 -31.87 -3.33 17.84
N VAL A 286 -30.92 -3.62 16.97
CA VAL A 286 -29.78 -4.51 17.22
C VAL A 286 -28.55 -3.68 17.58
N HIS A 287 -27.92 -3.98 18.72
CA HIS A 287 -26.71 -3.28 19.13
C HIS A 287 -25.51 -3.67 18.27
N TYR A 288 -24.75 -2.67 17.82
CA TYR A 288 -23.49 -2.90 17.09
C TYR A 288 -22.49 -3.65 17.97
N GLY A 289 -21.95 -4.77 17.44
CA GLY A 289 -21.04 -5.63 18.19
C GLY A 289 -21.68 -6.59 19.19
N SER A 290 -23.03 -6.62 19.31
CA SER A 290 -23.73 -7.68 20.01
C SER A 290 -23.63 -9.02 19.25
N GLU A 291 -23.90 -10.13 19.90
CA GLU A 291 -23.96 -11.46 19.28
C GLU A 291 -24.89 -11.48 18.07
N GLU A 292 -26.11 -10.97 18.23
CA GLU A 292 -27.08 -10.83 17.14
C GLU A 292 -26.58 -9.93 16.00
N GLY A 293 -25.91 -8.82 16.31
CA GLY A 293 -25.33 -7.92 15.31
C GLY A 293 -24.18 -8.56 14.54
N VAL A 294 -23.35 -9.38 15.21
CA VAL A 294 -22.28 -10.15 14.58
C VAL A 294 -22.84 -11.24 13.69
N ASP A 295 -23.86 -11.98 14.16
CA ASP A 295 -24.52 -13.03 13.38
C ASP A 295 -25.19 -12.47 12.12
N PHE A 296 -25.94 -11.37 12.26
CA PHE A 296 -26.49 -10.68 11.08
C PHE A 296 -25.40 -10.30 10.09
N THR A 297 -24.31 -9.69 10.57
CA THR A 297 -23.20 -9.24 9.73
C THR A 297 -22.57 -10.40 8.99
N ASN A 298 -22.30 -11.52 9.67
CA ASN A 298 -21.76 -12.72 9.07
C ASN A 298 -22.66 -13.28 7.96
N ILE A 299 -23.97 -13.43 8.25
CA ILE A 299 -24.95 -13.96 7.29
C ILE A 299 -25.06 -13.03 6.09
N TYR A 300 -25.15 -11.72 6.32
CA TYR A 300 -25.26 -10.72 5.26
C TYR A 300 -24.06 -10.77 4.31
N PHE A 301 -22.84 -10.67 4.84
CA PHE A 301 -21.63 -10.68 4.02
C PHE A 301 -21.34 -12.03 3.37
N TYR A 302 -21.79 -13.11 3.96
CA TYR A 302 -21.73 -14.43 3.31
C TYR A 302 -22.71 -14.54 2.13
N THR A 303 -23.84 -13.83 2.20
CA THR A 303 -24.88 -13.87 1.17
C THR A 303 -24.54 -12.97 -0.03
N VAL A 304 -23.90 -11.82 0.22
CA VAL A 304 -23.48 -10.83 -0.80
C VAL A 304 -22.22 -11.26 -1.49
#